data_3be3b045c1dd04b616e630c63b16e5fa
#
_entry.id   3be3b045c1dd04b616e630c63b16e5fa
#
_cell.length_a   1.000
_cell.length_b   1.000
_cell.length_c   1.000
_cell.angle_alpha   90.00
_cell.angle_beta   90.00
_cell.angle_gamma   90.00
#
_symmetry.space_group_name_H-M   'P 1'
#
loop_
_entity.id
_entity.type
_entity.pdbx_description
1 polymer ?
#
loop_
_entity_poly.entity_id
_entity_poly.type
_entity_poly.pdbx_seq_one_letter_code
_entity_poly.pdbx_strand_id
1 'polypeptide(L)'
;LKKEKMDKFEIKQALLEEVEELIYQKISVFEKMMNDAQDSANNETKSSAGDKFETGRAMMHIERDKNAQQLSEARKLELFLSQIKVDRVFGKVAFGSVVQTDFGNYFISIAAGRIVVDERKYFAISPQAPLAKEMMQREKGDLITFNEKLIKILDVF
;
A
#
# COMPACT_ATOMS: atom_id res chain seq x y z
N LEU A 1 -4.76 20.71 -27.37
CA LEU A 1 -3.39 20.26 -27.06
C LEU A 1 -3.47 18.79 -26.70
N LYS A 2 -2.82 17.91 -27.50
CA LYS A 2 -2.65 16.52 -27.13
C LYS A 2 -1.74 16.49 -25.90
N LYS A 3 -2.27 15.97 -24.77
CA LYS A 3 -1.45 15.68 -23.60
C LYS A 3 -0.40 14.66 -24.01
N GLU A 4 0.87 15.00 -23.83
CA GLU A 4 1.95 14.08 -24.11
C GLU A 4 1.80 12.85 -23.20
N LYS A 5 1.89 11.66 -23.77
CA LYS A 5 1.68 10.42 -23.04
C LYS A 5 2.90 10.16 -22.16
N MET A 6 2.66 9.88 -20.89
CA MET A 6 3.72 9.56 -19.93
C MET A 6 4.56 8.37 -20.41
N ASP A 7 5.85 8.45 -20.25
CA ASP A 7 6.75 7.32 -20.47
C ASP A 7 6.70 6.31 -19.29
N LYS A 8 7.39 5.19 -19.43
CA LYS A 8 7.38 4.11 -18.42
C LYS A 8 7.97 4.55 -17.08
N PHE A 9 8.99 5.39 -17.11
CA PHE A 9 9.61 5.93 -15.91
C PHE A 9 8.64 6.86 -15.18
N GLU A 10 8.03 7.78 -15.89
CA GLU A 10 7.03 8.72 -15.37
C GLU A 10 5.81 8.00 -14.79
N ILE A 11 5.34 6.95 -15.45
CA ILE A 11 4.23 6.11 -14.95
C ILE A 11 4.63 5.45 -13.63
N LYS A 12 5.81 4.83 -13.55
CA LYS A 12 6.28 4.16 -12.34
C LYS A 12 6.48 5.14 -11.21
N GLN A 13 7.06 6.31 -11.49
CA GLN A 13 7.23 7.40 -10.53
C GLN A 13 5.88 7.83 -9.95
N ALA A 14 4.90 8.11 -10.80
CA ALA A 14 3.57 8.51 -10.39
C ALA A 14 2.85 7.43 -9.57
N LEU A 15 2.98 6.16 -9.94
CA LEU A 15 2.41 5.04 -9.18
C LEU A 15 3.03 4.92 -7.79
N LEU A 16 4.34 5.08 -7.69
CA LEU A 16 5.04 5.04 -6.40
C LEU A 16 4.61 6.20 -5.51
N GLU A 17 4.56 7.41 -6.04
CA GLU A 17 4.12 8.61 -5.31
C GLU A 17 2.69 8.45 -4.76
N GLU A 18 1.76 7.92 -5.55
CA GLU A 18 0.39 7.66 -5.10
C GLU A 18 0.33 6.64 -3.96
N VAL A 19 1.09 5.58 -4.05
CA VAL A 19 1.13 4.54 -3.00
C VAL A 19 1.81 5.07 -1.73
N GLU A 20 2.89 5.83 -1.85
CA GLU A 20 3.57 6.48 -0.73
C GLU A 20 2.64 7.48 -0.03
N GLU A 21 1.90 8.29 -0.78
CA GLU A 21 0.93 9.24 -0.21
C GLU A 21 -0.18 8.52 0.59
N LEU A 22 -0.70 7.41 0.07
CA LEU A 22 -1.68 6.59 0.79
C LEU A 22 -1.14 6.07 2.13
N ILE A 23 0.11 5.63 2.18
CA ILE A 23 0.76 5.17 3.41
C ILE A 23 1.03 6.33 4.36
N TYR A 24 1.50 7.46 3.84
CA TYR A 24 1.71 8.67 4.64
C TYR A 24 0.42 9.12 5.34
N GLN A 25 -0.69 9.15 4.61
CA GLN A 25 -2.00 9.48 5.17
C GLN A 25 -2.42 8.50 6.27
N LYS A 26 -2.22 7.19 6.07
CA LYS A 26 -2.48 6.18 7.11
C LYS A 26 -1.64 6.42 8.36
N ILE A 27 -0.36 6.67 8.20
CA ILE A 27 0.55 6.97 9.32
C ILE A 27 0.05 8.18 10.10
N SER A 28 -0.26 9.27 9.42
CA SER A 28 -0.78 10.50 10.05
C SER A 28 -2.07 10.26 10.83
N VAL A 29 -2.98 9.47 10.29
CA VAL A 29 -4.25 9.14 10.97
C VAL A 29 -3.99 8.30 12.23
N PHE A 30 -3.15 7.27 12.17
CA PHE A 30 -2.87 6.43 13.32
C PHE A 30 -2.05 7.16 14.40
N GLU A 31 -1.13 8.02 14.02
CA GLU A 31 -0.41 8.89 14.96
C GLU A 31 -1.37 9.80 15.71
N LYS A 32 -2.31 10.43 14.99
CA LYS A 32 -3.33 11.27 15.61
C LYS A 32 -4.24 10.47 16.54
N MET A 33 -4.74 9.33 16.09
CA MET A 33 -5.60 8.47 16.91
C MET A 33 -4.89 7.98 18.18
N MET A 34 -3.62 7.62 18.08
CA MET A 34 -2.81 7.20 19.22
C MET A 34 -2.62 8.35 20.22
N ASN A 35 -2.32 9.55 19.74
CA ASN A 35 -2.15 10.74 20.59
C ASN A 35 -3.48 11.16 21.23
N ASP A 36 -4.59 11.14 20.50
CA ASP A 36 -5.92 11.45 21.03
C ASP A 36 -6.34 10.44 22.12
N ALA A 37 -6.09 9.15 21.92
CA ALA A 37 -6.35 8.10 22.91
C ALA A 37 -5.48 8.28 24.16
N GLN A 38 -4.20 8.67 24.01
CA GLN A 38 -3.30 8.95 25.12
C GLN A 38 -3.76 10.18 25.90
N ASP A 39 -4.16 11.25 25.24
CA ASP A 39 -4.67 12.48 25.87
C ASP A 39 -5.97 12.21 26.64
N SER A 40 -6.88 11.41 26.07
CA SER A 40 -8.11 10.97 26.74
C SER A 40 -7.81 10.14 27.99
N ALA A 41 -6.87 9.21 27.94
CA ALA A 41 -6.44 8.41 29.08
C ALA A 41 -5.82 9.30 30.18
N ASN A 42 -5.02 10.30 29.81
CA ASN A 42 -4.44 11.27 30.76
C ASN A 42 -5.52 12.15 31.41
N ASN A 43 -6.54 12.57 30.66
CA ASN A 43 -7.66 13.34 31.20
C ASN A 43 -8.52 12.51 32.17
N GLU A 44 -8.75 11.22 31.88
CA GLU A 44 -9.45 10.29 32.78
C GLU A 44 -8.71 10.13 34.12
N THR A 45 -7.38 10.24 34.19
CA THR A 45 -6.61 10.18 35.45
C THR A 45 -6.90 11.34 36.40
N LYS A 46 -7.48 12.43 35.92
CA LYS A 46 -7.90 13.60 36.70
C LYS A 46 -9.33 13.51 37.22
N SER A 47 -10.08 12.50 36.79
CA SER A 47 -11.45 12.23 37.21
C SER A 47 -11.45 11.34 38.45
N SER A 48 -12.33 11.59 39.44
CA SER A 48 -12.45 10.82 40.68
C SER A 48 -13.54 9.72 40.61
N ALA A 49 -13.81 9.17 39.48
CA ALA A 49 -15.01 8.37 39.21
C ALA A 49 -14.89 6.84 39.45
N GLY A 50 -14.12 6.37 40.42
CA GLY A 50 -14.12 4.95 40.88
C GLY A 50 -13.95 3.90 39.75
N ASP A 51 -14.80 2.84 39.75
CA ASP A 51 -14.73 1.72 38.79
C ASP A 51 -14.91 2.14 37.31
N LYS A 52 -15.70 3.17 37.03
CA LYS A 52 -15.84 3.76 35.68
C LYS A 52 -14.54 4.37 35.19
N PHE A 53 -13.76 4.96 36.08
CA PHE A 53 -12.46 5.53 35.78
C PHE A 53 -11.46 4.46 35.33
N GLU A 54 -11.34 3.36 36.05
CA GLU A 54 -10.42 2.27 35.74
C GLU A 54 -10.80 1.57 34.43
N THR A 55 -12.10 1.31 34.20
CA THR A 55 -12.61 0.70 32.96
C THR A 55 -12.37 1.61 31.75
N GLY A 56 -12.70 2.92 31.86
CA GLY A 56 -12.47 3.90 30.81
C GLY A 56 -10.99 4.02 30.44
N ARG A 57 -10.13 4.08 31.46
CA ARG A 57 -8.67 4.12 31.27
C ARG A 57 -8.13 2.85 30.59
N ALA A 58 -8.59 1.67 31.00
CA ALA A 58 -8.20 0.40 30.39
C ALA A 58 -8.61 0.35 28.90
N MET A 59 -9.82 0.78 28.56
CA MET A 59 -10.29 0.84 27.17
C MET A 59 -9.47 1.81 26.33
N MET A 60 -9.11 2.99 26.86
CA MET A 60 -8.25 3.98 26.19
C MET A 60 -6.85 3.43 25.94
N HIS A 61 -6.29 2.66 26.86
CA HIS A 61 -5.00 2.01 26.66
C HIS A 61 -5.07 0.92 25.61
N ILE A 62 -6.14 0.13 25.54
CA ILE A 62 -6.36 -0.88 24.50
C ILE A 62 -6.45 -0.23 23.12
N GLU A 63 -7.20 0.87 23.00
CA GLU A 63 -7.32 1.63 21.77
C GLU A 63 -5.97 2.21 21.32
N ARG A 64 -5.24 2.82 22.24
CA ARG A 64 -3.88 3.32 21.97
C ARG A 64 -2.96 2.22 21.47
N ASP A 65 -2.95 1.06 22.12
CA ASP A 65 -2.09 -0.06 21.75
C ASP A 65 -2.46 -0.64 20.39
N LYS A 66 -3.76 -0.70 20.07
CA LYS A 66 -4.25 -1.07 18.74
C LYS A 66 -3.77 -0.09 17.66
N ASN A 67 -3.91 1.20 17.92
CA ASN A 67 -3.46 2.24 16.99
C ASN A 67 -1.94 2.25 16.84
N ALA A 68 -1.19 2.00 17.90
CA ALA A 68 0.27 1.85 17.86
C ALA A 68 0.68 0.65 16.99
N GLN A 69 -0.03 -0.47 17.07
CA GLN A 69 0.20 -1.63 16.21
C GLN A 69 -0.08 -1.32 14.75
N GLN A 70 -1.18 -0.65 14.45
CA GLN A 70 -1.52 -0.23 13.07
C GLN A 70 -0.49 0.75 12.52
N LEU A 71 0.00 1.68 13.35
CA LEU A 71 1.07 2.59 13.00
C LEU A 71 2.38 1.83 12.68
N SER A 72 2.75 0.86 13.50
CA SER A 72 3.92 0.01 13.25
C SER A 72 3.82 -0.74 11.92
N GLU A 73 2.67 -1.32 11.61
CA GLU A 73 2.45 -1.99 10.32
C GLU A 73 2.54 -1.00 9.14
N ALA A 74 1.98 0.19 9.26
CA ALA A 74 2.08 1.23 8.22
C ALA A 74 3.53 1.68 8.00
N ARG A 75 4.32 1.83 9.07
CA ARG A 75 5.75 2.15 9.00
C ARG A 75 6.57 1.04 8.31
N LYS A 76 6.23 -0.22 8.52
CA LYS A 76 6.86 -1.34 7.81
C LYS A 76 6.59 -1.26 6.31
N LEU A 77 5.36 -0.92 5.91
CA LEU A 77 5.01 -0.73 4.50
C LEU A 77 5.76 0.46 3.88
N GLU A 78 5.89 1.57 4.61
CA GLU A 78 6.70 2.72 4.20
C GLU A 78 8.15 2.32 3.93
N LEU A 79 8.76 1.59 4.86
CA LEU A 79 10.13 1.07 4.70
C LEU A 79 10.25 0.12 3.50
N PHE A 80 9.24 -0.73 3.28
CA PHE A 80 9.19 -1.64 2.14
C PHE A 80 9.13 -0.87 0.81
N LEU A 81 8.29 0.16 0.73
CA LEU A 81 8.21 1.03 -0.45
C LEU A 81 9.52 1.77 -0.74
N SER A 82 10.26 2.18 0.29
CA SER A 82 11.54 2.88 0.14
C SER A 82 12.62 2.07 -0.60
N GLN A 83 12.43 0.76 -0.74
CA GLN A 83 13.32 -0.13 -1.49
C GLN A 83 13.07 -0.10 -3.00
N ILE A 84 11.95 0.48 -3.45
CA ILE A 84 11.63 0.57 -4.87
C ILE A 84 12.47 1.68 -5.52
N LYS A 85 13.22 1.30 -6.56
CA LYS A 85 13.98 2.22 -7.38
C LYS A 85 13.29 2.40 -8.72
N VAL A 86 12.80 3.60 -8.96
CA VAL A 86 11.99 3.93 -10.15
C VAL A 86 12.80 3.78 -11.44
N ASP A 87 14.08 4.09 -11.40
CA ASP A 87 15.02 4.00 -12.51
C ASP A 87 15.44 2.57 -12.85
N ARG A 88 15.10 1.59 -12.01
CA ARG A 88 15.41 0.19 -12.29
C ARG A 88 14.55 -0.33 -13.45
N VAL A 89 15.22 -0.90 -14.45
CA VAL A 89 14.57 -1.58 -15.58
C VAL A 89 14.34 -3.05 -15.22
N PHE A 90 13.11 -3.51 -15.46
CA PHE A 90 12.73 -4.89 -15.20
C PHE A 90 12.47 -5.64 -16.51
N GLY A 91 13.14 -6.77 -16.70
CA GLY A 91 12.82 -7.74 -17.75
C GLY A 91 11.82 -8.80 -17.30
N LYS A 92 11.75 -9.04 -16.00
CA LYS A 92 10.85 -10.01 -15.36
C LYS A 92 10.07 -9.35 -14.23
N VAL A 93 8.88 -9.88 -13.99
CA VAL A 93 8.04 -9.42 -12.88
C VAL A 93 8.75 -9.64 -11.55
N ALA A 94 8.89 -8.56 -10.81
CA ALA A 94 9.51 -8.53 -9.48
C ALA A 94 8.90 -7.41 -8.64
N PHE A 95 9.26 -7.35 -7.37
CA PHE A 95 8.90 -6.23 -6.51
C PHE A 95 9.39 -4.90 -7.10
N GLY A 96 8.50 -3.93 -7.20
CA GLY A 96 8.76 -2.62 -7.81
C GLY A 96 8.51 -2.55 -9.30
N SER A 97 8.18 -3.65 -9.97
CA SER A 97 7.85 -3.66 -11.40
C SER A 97 6.38 -3.29 -11.66
N VAL A 98 6.14 -2.76 -12.84
CA VAL A 98 4.80 -2.59 -13.41
C VAL A 98 4.58 -3.68 -14.45
N VAL A 99 3.44 -4.35 -14.36
CA VAL A 99 3.05 -5.45 -15.25
C VAL A 99 1.79 -5.04 -16.01
N GLN A 100 1.87 -4.95 -17.31
CA GLN A 100 0.71 -4.74 -18.18
C GLN A 100 0.27 -6.08 -18.75
N THR A 101 -1.01 -6.39 -18.60
CA THR A 101 -1.60 -7.64 -19.12
C THR A 101 -2.85 -7.33 -19.93
N ASP A 102 -3.37 -8.33 -20.64
CA ASP A 102 -4.66 -8.25 -21.34
C ASP A 102 -5.87 -8.27 -20.38
N PHE A 103 -5.63 -8.53 -19.09
CA PHE A 103 -6.65 -8.53 -18.04
C PHE A 103 -6.64 -7.26 -17.17
N GLY A 104 -5.50 -6.62 -17.03
CA GLY A 104 -5.32 -5.40 -16.22
C GLY A 104 -3.86 -5.02 -16.08
N ASN A 105 -3.62 -3.87 -15.46
CA ASN A 105 -2.27 -3.37 -15.17
C ASN A 105 -2.02 -3.43 -13.67
N TYR A 106 -0.84 -3.86 -13.27
CA TYR A 106 -0.48 -4.11 -11.88
C TYR A 106 0.83 -3.43 -11.53
N PHE A 107 0.88 -2.87 -10.33
CA PHE A 107 2.11 -2.38 -9.73
C PHE A 107 2.45 -3.27 -8.53
N ILE A 108 3.54 -4.02 -8.65
CA ILE A 108 3.97 -4.98 -7.62
C ILE A 108 4.68 -4.22 -6.49
N SER A 109 3.92 -3.86 -5.48
CA SER A 109 4.37 -3.01 -4.38
C SER A 109 3.74 -3.43 -3.06
N ILE A 110 2.68 -2.76 -2.66
CA ILE A 110 1.86 -3.07 -1.49
C ILE A 110 0.38 -3.17 -1.92
N ALA A 111 -0.45 -3.73 -1.06
CA ALA A 111 -1.90 -3.79 -1.27
C ALA A 111 -2.53 -2.40 -1.06
N ALA A 112 -2.54 -1.57 -2.09
CA ALA A 112 -3.10 -0.22 -2.06
C ALA A 112 -4.35 -0.05 -2.95
N GLY A 113 -4.76 -1.08 -3.67
CA GLY A 113 -5.95 -1.06 -4.52
C GLY A 113 -5.75 -0.34 -5.85
N ARG A 114 -6.81 0.28 -6.34
CA ARG A 114 -6.85 0.91 -7.66
C ARG A 114 -6.25 2.32 -7.63
N ILE A 115 -5.36 2.57 -8.57
CA ILE A 115 -4.72 3.86 -8.83
C ILE A 115 -4.95 4.22 -10.30
N VAL A 116 -5.12 5.50 -10.60
CA VAL A 116 -5.26 5.99 -11.97
C VAL A 116 -4.09 6.91 -12.28
N VAL A 117 -3.31 6.54 -13.28
CA VAL A 117 -2.18 7.32 -13.80
C VAL A 117 -2.32 7.41 -15.32
N ASP A 118 -2.18 8.60 -15.88
CA ASP A 118 -2.28 8.85 -17.32
C ASP A 118 -3.55 8.23 -17.95
N GLU A 119 -4.69 8.43 -17.27
CA GLU A 119 -6.02 7.92 -17.65
C GLU A 119 -6.14 6.38 -17.67
N ARG A 120 -5.11 5.67 -17.22
CA ARG A 120 -5.08 4.21 -17.11
C ARG A 120 -5.25 3.76 -15.68
N LYS A 121 -5.94 2.64 -15.52
CA LYS A 121 -6.13 2.00 -14.22
C LYS A 121 -5.00 1.02 -13.96
N TYR A 122 -4.42 1.11 -12.76
CA TYR A 122 -3.43 0.18 -12.21
C TYR A 122 -3.94 -0.34 -10.88
N PHE A 123 -3.55 -1.55 -10.54
CA PHE A 123 -3.81 -2.13 -9.22
C PHE A 123 -2.48 -2.33 -8.52
N ALA A 124 -2.29 -1.63 -7.40
CA ALA A 124 -1.16 -1.86 -6.52
C ALA A 124 -1.43 -3.11 -5.68
N ILE A 125 -0.65 -4.13 -5.89
CA ILE A 125 -0.78 -5.43 -5.22
C ILE A 125 0.54 -5.83 -4.54
N SER A 126 0.41 -6.54 -3.42
CA SER A 126 1.55 -7.11 -2.72
C SER A 126 2.16 -8.27 -3.52
N PRO A 127 3.48 -8.49 -3.46
CA PRO A 127 4.11 -9.71 -3.98
C PRO A 127 3.51 -11.00 -3.42
N GLN A 128 2.87 -10.94 -2.27
CA GLN A 128 2.22 -12.07 -1.62
C GLN A 128 0.79 -12.33 -2.13
N ALA A 129 0.22 -11.41 -2.89
CA ALA A 129 -1.10 -11.60 -3.49
C ALA A 129 -1.10 -12.82 -4.43
N PRO A 130 -2.18 -13.63 -4.45
CA PRO A 130 -2.22 -14.83 -5.29
C PRO A 130 -1.90 -14.57 -6.77
N LEU A 131 -2.47 -13.52 -7.36
CA LEU A 131 -2.19 -13.14 -8.73
C LEU A 131 -0.72 -12.73 -8.93
N ALA A 132 -0.16 -11.96 -7.98
CA ALA A 132 1.24 -11.55 -8.04
C ALA A 132 2.18 -12.76 -8.02
N LYS A 133 1.90 -13.77 -7.20
CA LYS A 133 2.69 -15.01 -7.15
C LYS A 133 2.72 -15.74 -8.48
N GLU A 134 1.60 -15.79 -9.21
CA GLU A 134 1.56 -16.39 -10.55
C GLU A 134 2.36 -15.59 -11.57
N MET A 135 2.43 -14.27 -11.42
CA MET A 135 3.17 -13.38 -12.31
C MET A 135 4.68 -13.32 -12.01
N MET A 136 5.10 -13.57 -10.77
CA MET A 136 6.51 -13.41 -10.38
C MET A 136 7.47 -14.18 -11.29
N GLN A 137 8.56 -13.51 -11.68
CA GLN A 137 9.61 -14.02 -12.59
C GLN A 137 9.15 -14.30 -14.02
N ARG A 138 7.89 -13.99 -14.37
CA ARG A 138 7.41 -14.05 -15.74
C ARG A 138 7.88 -12.84 -16.53
N GLU A 139 7.94 -12.98 -17.84
CA GLU A 139 8.38 -11.93 -18.75
C GLU A 139 7.33 -11.60 -19.80
N LYS A 140 7.59 -10.55 -20.56
CA LYS A 140 6.72 -10.15 -21.69
C LYS A 140 6.48 -11.31 -22.64
N GLY A 141 5.22 -11.57 -22.96
CA GLY A 141 4.77 -12.64 -23.85
C GLY A 141 4.35 -13.91 -23.11
N ASP A 142 4.69 -14.06 -21.84
CA ASP A 142 4.29 -15.22 -21.05
C ASP A 142 2.78 -15.25 -20.82
N LEU A 143 2.29 -16.49 -20.70
CA LEU A 143 0.91 -16.80 -20.34
C LEU A 143 0.89 -17.34 -18.90
N ILE A 144 -0.04 -16.83 -18.10
CA ILE A 144 -0.34 -17.35 -16.78
C ILE A 144 -1.81 -17.74 -16.68
N THR A 145 -2.14 -18.66 -15.81
CA THR A 145 -3.52 -19.02 -15.49
C THR A 145 -3.87 -18.56 -14.08
N PHE A 146 -4.93 -17.79 -13.95
CA PHE A 146 -5.43 -17.33 -12.67
C PHE A 146 -6.96 -17.35 -12.65
N ASN A 147 -7.56 -18.03 -11.66
CA ASN A 147 -9.01 -18.20 -11.55
C ASN A 147 -9.64 -18.69 -12.87
N GLU A 148 -9.07 -19.74 -13.45
CA GLU A 148 -9.51 -20.36 -14.71
C GLU A 148 -9.41 -19.44 -15.95
N LYS A 149 -8.81 -18.26 -15.82
CA LYS A 149 -8.55 -17.33 -16.92
C LYS A 149 -7.10 -17.39 -17.35
N LEU A 150 -6.91 -17.45 -18.66
CA LEU A 150 -5.61 -17.30 -19.27
C LEU A 150 -5.30 -15.82 -19.44
N ILE A 151 -4.19 -15.37 -18.87
CA ILE A 151 -3.76 -13.97 -18.86
C ILE A 151 -2.42 -13.87 -19.57
N LYS A 152 -2.31 -12.97 -20.53
CA LYS A 152 -1.07 -12.70 -21.26
C LYS A 152 -0.36 -11.48 -20.69
N ILE A 153 0.92 -11.61 -20.40
CA ILE A 153 1.79 -10.50 -20.02
C ILE A 153 2.20 -9.74 -21.28
N LEU A 154 1.76 -8.48 -21.38
CA LEU A 154 2.00 -7.63 -22.53
C LEU A 154 3.29 -6.81 -22.40
N ASP A 155 3.64 -6.41 -21.18
CA ASP A 155 4.85 -5.66 -20.89
C ASP A 155 5.21 -5.74 -19.41
N VAL A 156 6.52 -5.57 -19.10
CA VAL A 156 7.07 -5.50 -17.76
C VAL A 156 8.13 -4.40 -17.72
N PHE A 157 8.04 -3.46 -16.76
CA PHE A 157 9.02 -2.39 -16.61
C PHE A 157 9.17 -1.90 -15.18
#